data_c89cf0e30929b403313adb684983ba39
#
_entry.id   c89cf0e30929b403313adb684983ba39
#
_cell.length_a   1.000
_cell.length_b   1.000
_cell.length_c   1.000
_cell.angle_alpha   90.00
_cell.angle_beta   90.00
_cell.angle_gamma   90.00
#
_symmetry.space_group_name_H-M   'P 1'
#
loop_
_entity.id
_entity.type
_entity.pdbx_description
1 polymer ?
#
loop_
_entity_poly.entity_id
_entity_poly.type
_entity_poly.pdbx_seq_one_letter_code
_entity_poly.pdbx_strand_id
1 'polypeptide(L)'
;MKVTLLTHSRLSDEVKSLLQDKIDEYNVTDAQVASLACIRSCYSYKTGLEVLNDEFDKYFGEKGKEGTRLMNHIVKSGHTSTLENCFYSFAVEGVSRALLAQLTRHRHLSFSVQSQRYNKFSSESRSGGFDYVVPHTVKDEWVDSKLGKNVQENPLITFEAMMEEIQRYYDILISLGIPQEDARAVLPNAACVN
;
A
#
# COMPACT_ATOMS: atom_id res chain seq x y z
N MET A 1 -6.82 -2.62 9.05
CA MET A 1 -6.07 -2.37 7.80
C MET A 1 -6.75 -3.10 6.65
N LYS A 2 -6.99 -2.41 5.55
CA LYS A 2 -7.52 -2.97 4.30
C LYS A 2 -6.67 -2.47 3.13
N VAL A 3 -6.37 -3.35 2.18
CA VAL A 3 -5.62 -3.02 0.96
C VAL A 3 -6.47 -3.44 -0.24
N THR A 4 -6.75 -2.50 -1.13
CA THR A 4 -7.56 -2.74 -2.33
C THR A 4 -6.78 -2.31 -3.56
N LEU A 5 -6.63 -3.19 -4.55
CA LEU A 5 -6.08 -2.83 -5.85
C LEU A 5 -7.09 -1.94 -6.58
N LEU A 6 -6.70 -0.72 -6.92
CA LEU A 6 -7.52 0.23 -7.65
C LEU A 6 -7.31 0.15 -9.16
N THR A 7 -6.05 0.16 -9.57
CA THR A 7 -5.68 0.12 -10.98
C THR A 7 -4.40 -0.67 -11.18
N HIS A 8 -4.23 -1.18 -12.39
CA HIS A 8 -2.97 -1.80 -12.83
C HIS A 8 -2.78 -1.55 -14.32
N SER A 9 -1.53 -1.72 -14.81
CA SER A 9 -1.21 -1.64 -16.22
C SER A 9 -2.02 -2.67 -17.02
N ARG A 10 -2.52 -2.26 -18.18
CA ARG A 10 -3.21 -3.11 -19.15
C ARG A 10 -2.51 -3.06 -20.50
N LEU A 11 -2.62 -4.13 -21.25
CA LEU A 11 -2.25 -4.13 -22.65
C LEU A 11 -3.18 -3.20 -23.44
N SER A 12 -2.67 -2.58 -24.50
CA SER A 12 -3.51 -1.86 -25.46
C SER A 12 -4.53 -2.80 -26.12
N ASP A 13 -5.64 -2.22 -26.57
CA ASP A 13 -6.68 -2.99 -27.26
C ASP A 13 -6.14 -3.67 -28.53
N GLU A 14 -5.17 -3.04 -29.21
CA GLU A 14 -4.48 -3.60 -30.37
C GLU A 14 -3.73 -4.90 -30.01
N VAL A 15 -2.88 -4.86 -28.98
CA VAL A 15 -2.14 -6.04 -28.51
C VAL A 15 -3.06 -7.12 -27.97
N LYS A 16 -4.12 -6.73 -27.27
CA LYS A 16 -5.14 -7.68 -26.80
C LYS A 16 -5.83 -8.38 -27.93
N SER A 17 -6.27 -7.66 -28.97
CA SER A 17 -6.94 -8.26 -30.12
C SER A 17 -6.08 -9.27 -30.84
N LEU A 18 -4.75 -9.07 -30.85
CA LEU A 18 -3.80 -10.00 -31.47
C LEU A 18 -3.56 -11.28 -30.65
N LEU A 19 -3.68 -11.19 -29.32
CA LEU A 19 -3.22 -12.25 -28.42
C LEU A 19 -4.32 -12.80 -27.51
N GLN A 20 -5.57 -12.37 -27.66
CA GLN A 20 -6.65 -12.68 -26.70
C GLN A 20 -6.83 -14.19 -26.52
N ASP A 21 -6.88 -14.95 -27.60
CA ASP A 21 -7.06 -16.41 -27.53
C ASP A 21 -5.94 -17.10 -26.73
N LYS A 22 -4.69 -16.64 -26.90
CA LYS A 22 -3.53 -17.18 -26.17
C LYS A 22 -3.50 -16.70 -24.72
N ILE A 23 -3.90 -15.46 -24.46
CA ILE A 23 -4.02 -14.91 -23.10
C ILE A 23 -5.03 -15.73 -22.29
N ASP A 24 -6.16 -16.05 -22.89
CA ASP A 24 -7.22 -16.83 -22.27
C ASP A 24 -6.81 -18.31 -22.12
N GLU A 25 -6.22 -18.92 -23.15
CA GLU A 25 -5.73 -20.30 -23.11
C GLU A 25 -4.73 -20.54 -21.99
N TYR A 26 -3.74 -19.65 -21.85
CA TYR A 26 -2.69 -19.81 -20.84
C TYR A 26 -2.98 -19.11 -19.52
N ASN A 27 -4.11 -18.44 -19.40
CA ASN A 27 -4.57 -17.69 -18.21
C ASN A 27 -3.47 -16.74 -17.68
N VAL A 28 -2.90 -15.94 -18.57
CA VAL A 28 -1.85 -14.98 -18.26
C VAL A 28 -2.41 -13.58 -18.07
N THR A 29 -1.74 -12.78 -17.24
CA THR A 29 -2.13 -11.40 -16.98
C THR A 29 -1.48 -10.42 -17.96
N ASP A 30 -2.11 -9.28 -18.19
CA ASP A 30 -1.55 -8.18 -18.99
C ASP A 30 -0.12 -7.80 -18.55
N ALA A 31 0.12 -7.80 -17.23
CA ALA A 31 1.44 -7.48 -16.67
C ALA A 31 2.50 -8.54 -17.03
N GLN A 32 2.14 -9.82 -17.07
CA GLN A 32 3.07 -10.88 -17.48
C GLN A 32 3.44 -10.75 -18.95
N VAL A 33 2.47 -10.45 -19.80
CA VAL A 33 2.69 -10.23 -21.24
C VAL A 33 3.57 -9.00 -21.48
N ALA A 34 3.26 -7.88 -20.85
CA ALA A 34 4.06 -6.66 -20.92
C ALA A 34 5.50 -6.88 -20.43
N SER A 35 5.66 -7.57 -19.29
CA SER A 35 6.98 -7.91 -18.76
C SER A 35 7.78 -8.78 -19.70
N LEU A 36 7.17 -9.77 -20.36
CA LEU A 36 7.83 -10.61 -21.35
C LEU A 36 8.37 -9.77 -22.51
N ALA A 37 7.54 -8.89 -23.08
CA ALA A 37 7.95 -8.00 -24.16
C ALA A 37 9.15 -7.14 -23.75
N CYS A 38 9.09 -6.51 -22.57
CA CYS A 38 10.16 -5.64 -22.07
C CYS A 38 11.46 -6.40 -21.79
N ILE A 39 11.38 -7.56 -21.14
CA ILE A 39 12.56 -8.38 -20.87
C ILE A 39 13.20 -8.84 -22.18
N ARG A 40 12.40 -9.35 -23.10
CA ARG A 40 12.92 -9.89 -24.37
C ARG A 40 13.46 -8.81 -25.29
N SER A 41 12.92 -7.60 -25.25
CA SER A 41 13.46 -6.45 -25.99
C SER A 41 14.93 -6.15 -25.65
N CYS A 42 15.38 -6.48 -24.43
CA CYS A 42 16.79 -6.33 -24.03
C CYS A 42 17.70 -7.45 -24.56
N TYR A 43 17.14 -8.62 -24.90
CA TYR A 43 17.91 -9.84 -25.21
C TYR A 43 17.55 -10.46 -26.55
N SER A 44 16.76 -9.78 -27.39
CA SER A 44 16.32 -10.25 -28.70
C SER A 44 16.61 -9.19 -29.77
N TYR A 45 16.88 -9.62 -30.96
CA TYR A 45 16.90 -8.75 -32.14
C TYR A 45 15.51 -8.43 -32.69
N LYS A 46 14.47 -9.14 -32.15
CA LYS A 46 13.07 -8.96 -32.50
C LYS A 46 12.50 -7.76 -31.77
N THR A 47 11.53 -7.09 -32.36
CA THR A 47 10.71 -6.09 -31.69
C THR A 47 9.82 -6.72 -30.60
N GLY A 48 9.29 -5.92 -29.68
CA GLY A 48 8.40 -6.42 -28.61
C GLY A 48 7.17 -7.16 -29.17
N LEU A 49 6.57 -6.68 -30.27
CA LEU A 49 5.42 -7.35 -30.90
C LEU A 49 5.82 -8.66 -31.58
N GLU A 50 6.94 -8.69 -32.27
CA GLU A 50 7.44 -9.94 -32.88
C GLU A 50 7.76 -11.00 -31.81
N VAL A 51 8.31 -10.58 -30.67
CA VAL A 51 8.52 -11.48 -29.52
C VAL A 51 7.20 -12.04 -29.02
N LEU A 52 6.19 -11.20 -28.85
CA LEU A 52 4.88 -11.65 -28.36
C LEU A 52 4.20 -12.60 -29.37
N ASN A 53 4.34 -12.39 -30.65
CA ASN A 53 3.78 -13.29 -31.65
C ASN A 53 4.51 -14.64 -31.69
N ASP A 54 5.84 -14.62 -31.72
CA ASP A 54 6.65 -15.78 -32.05
C ASP A 54 7.08 -16.60 -30.81
N GLU A 55 7.19 -15.97 -29.67
CA GLU A 55 7.73 -16.57 -28.45
C GLU A 55 6.72 -16.76 -27.32
N PHE A 56 5.46 -16.35 -27.51
CA PHE A 56 4.42 -16.42 -26.49
C PHE A 56 4.24 -17.83 -25.92
N ASP A 57 4.05 -18.79 -26.83
CA ASP A 57 3.82 -20.20 -26.47
C ASP A 57 5.03 -20.83 -25.76
N LYS A 58 6.24 -20.41 -26.12
CA LYS A 58 7.47 -20.85 -25.44
C LYS A 58 7.49 -20.44 -23.97
N TYR A 59 7.06 -19.21 -23.66
CA TYR A 59 7.18 -18.69 -22.30
C TYR A 59 5.95 -18.96 -21.43
N PHE A 60 4.77 -19.03 -22.02
CA PHE A 60 3.52 -19.23 -21.29
C PHE A 60 2.93 -20.63 -21.46
N GLY A 61 3.31 -21.37 -22.50
CA GLY A 61 2.99 -22.80 -22.64
C GLY A 61 3.62 -23.65 -21.52
N GLU A 62 3.34 -24.94 -21.50
CA GLU A 62 3.80 -25.88 -20.46
C GLU A 62 3.66 -25.36 -19.02
N LYS A 63 2.54 -24.72 -18.70
CA LYS A 63 2.25 -24.09 -17.39
C LYS A 63 3.22 -22.93 -17.05
N GLY A 64 3.75 -22.24 -18.05
CA GLY A 64 4.60 -21.06 -17.88
C GLY A 64 5.97 -21.31 -17.27
N LYS A 65 6.52 -22.51 -17.39
CA LYS A 65 7.84 -22.88 -16.83
C LYS A 65 8.97 -21.97 -17.29
N GLU A 66 9.08 -21.75 -18.61
CA GLU A 66 10.14 -20.92 -19.16
C GLU A 66 9.95 -19.44 -18.82
N GLY A 67 8.72 -18.93 -18.77
CA GLY A 67 8.42 -17.58 -18.29
C GLY A 67 8.81 -17.39 -16.83
N THR A 68 8.48 -18.33 -15.97
CA THR A 68 8.89 -18.34 -14.56
C THR A 68 10.41 -18.37 -14.40
N ARG A 69 11.09 -19.20 -15.20
CA ARG A 69 12.55 -19.29 -15.20
C ARG A 69 13.20 -17.97 -15.63
N LEU A 70 12.67 -17.36 -16.69
CA LEU A 70 13.15 -16.07 -17.19
C LEU A 70 12.97 -14.98 -16.12
N MET A 71 11.78 -14.87 -15.52
CA MET A 71 11.49 -13.91 -14.46
C MET A 71 12.42 -14.08 -13.26
N ASN A 72 12.61 -15.31 -12.80
CA ASN A 72 13.53 -15.61 -11.70
C ASN A 72 14.97 -15.22 -12.02
N HIS A 73 15.39 -15.41 -13.28
CA HIS A 73 16.73 -14.98 -13.71
C HIS A 73 16.87 -13.47 -13.65
N ILE A 74 15.90 -12.72 -14.19
CA ILE A 74 15.87 -11.25 -14.17
C ILE A 74 15.96 -10.70 -12.75
N VAL A 75 15.13 -11.22 -11.84
CA VAL A 75 15.14 -10.80 -10.43
C VAL A 75 16.48 -11.11 -9.75
N LYS A 76 17.01 -12.33 -9.94
CA LYS A 76 18.30 -12.76 -9.34
C LYS A 76 19.50 -12.00 -9.88
N SER A 77 19.48 -11.60 -11.16
CA SER A 77 20.56 -10.84 -11.79
C SER A 77 20.50 -9.34 -11.45
N GLY A 78 19.44 -8.87 -10.79
CA GLY A 78 19.24 -7.46 -10.49
C GLY A 78 18.83 -6.60 -11.70
N HIS A 79 18.48 -7.20 -12.84
CA HIS A 79 18.05 -6.48 -14.04
C HIS A 79 16.55 -6.13 -13.97
N THR A 80 16.17 -5.47 -12.89
CA THR A 80 14.77 -5.19 -12.54
C THR A 80 14.15 -4.04 -13.32
N SER A 81 14.93 -3.21 -14.01
CA SER A 81 14.43 -2.11 -14.85
C SER A 81 13.42 -2.57 -15.91
N THR A 82 13.54 -3.81 -16.37
CA THR A 82 12.59 -4.41 -17.32
C THR A 82 11.20 -4.64 -16.73
N LEU A 83 11.05 -4.60 -15.41
CA LEU A 83 9.78 -4.76 -14.69
C LEU A 83 9.11 -3.42 -14.34
N GLU A 84 9.81 -2.30 -14.53
CA GLU A 84 9.31 -0.95 -14.21
C GLU A 84 8.17 -0.48 -15.14
N ASN A 85 7.89 -1.23 -16.20
CA ASN A 85 6.78 -0.94 -17.11
C ASN A 85 5.40 -1.37 -16.57
N CYS A 86 5.36 -2.03 -15.42
CA CYS A 86 4.12 -2.47 -14.78
C CYS A 86 3.81 -1.61 -13.56
N PHE A 87 2.67 -0.94 -13.59
CA PHE A 87 2.21 -0.05 -12.53
C PHE A 87 0.98 -0.63 -11.84
N TYR A 88 0.93 -0.45 -10.52
CA TYR A 88 -0.19 -0.85 -9.66
C TYR A 88 -0.53 0.30 -8.73
N SER A 89 -1.81 0.61 -8.56
CA SER A 89 -2.28 1.57 -7.58
C SER A 89 -3.16 0.87 -6.55
N PHE A 90 -2.90 1.13 -5.29
CA PHE A 90 -3.62 0.53 -4.17
C PHE A 90 -4.24 1.62 -3.30
N ALA A 91 -5.48 1.38 -2.84
CA ALA A 91 -6.01 2.05 -1.66
C ALA A 91 -5.58 1.27 -0.42
N VAL A 92 -5.03 1.98 0.55
CA VAL A 92 -4.60 1.43 1.84
C VAL A 92 -5.34 2.18 2.94
N GLU A 93 -6.18 1.47 3.67
CA GLU A 93 -7.10 2.04 4.67
C GLU A 93 -6.82 1.47 6.06
N GLY A 94 -7.06 2.28 7.08
CA GLY A 94 -6.94 1.84 8.47
C GLY A 94 -5.50 1.57 8.90
N VAL A 95 -4.57 2.45 8.51
CA VAL A 95 -3.16 2.38 8.90
C VAL A 95 -2.78 3.57 9.78
N SER A 96 -1.80 3.39 10.65
CA SER A 96 -1.34 4.45 11.53
C SER A 96 -0.39 5.44 10.83
N ARG A 97 -0.31 6.66 11.34
CA ARG A 97 0.72 7.64 10.94
C ARG A 97 2.14 7.10 11.14
N ALA A 98 2.35 6.26 12.16
CA ALA A 98 3.63 5.60 12.38
C ALA A 98 3.99 4.68 11.19
N LEU A 99 3.04 3.87 10.70
CA LEU A 99 3.27 3.05 9.50
C LEU A 99 3.52 3.92 8.28
N LEU A 100 2.72 4.98 8.07
CA LEU A 100 2.89 5.90 6.96
C LEU A 100 4.30 6.49 6.93
N ALA A 101 4.83 6.93 8.09
CA ALA A 101 6.17 7.50 8.19
C ALA A 101 7.29 6.52 7.77
N GLN A 102 7.07 5.22 7.93
CA GLN A 102 7.98 4.18 7.45
C GLN A 102 7.74 3.87 5.97
N LEU A 103 6.49 3.74 5.56
CA LEU A 103 6.12 3.37 4.19
C LEU A 103 6.59 4.42 3.17
N THR A 104 6.46 5.71 3.49
CA THR A 104 6.89 6.81 2.62
C THR A 104 8.41 6.90 2.42
N ARG A 105 9.19 6.13 3.15
CA ARG A 105 10.64 5.99 2.91
C ARG A 105 10.97 5.11 1.70
N HIS A 106 10.02 4.34 1.19
CA HIS A 106 10.17 3.57 -0.05
C HIS A 106 10.09 4.50 -1.25
N ARG A 107 11.25 4.94 -1.74
CA ARG A 107 11.37 6.03 -2.75
C ARG A 107 10.84 5.68 -4.13
N HIS A 108 10.65 4.38 -4.42
CA HIS A 108 10.09 3.92 -5.69
C HIS A 108 8.55 3.90 -5.69
N LEU A 109 7.92 4.27 -4.58
CA LEU A 109 6.48 4.39 -4.46
C LEU A 109 6.07 5.86 -4.43
N SER A 110 4.93 6.16 -5.03
CA SER A 110 4.28 7.48 -4.96
C SER A 110 3.07 7.38 -4.05
N PHE A 111 2.83 8.42 -3.24
CA PHE A 111 1.81 8.40 -2.21
C PHE A 111 0.86 9.60 -2.35
N SER A 112 -0.45 9.32 -2.25
CA SER A 112 -1.47 10.30 -1.95
C SER A 112 -2.06 9.96 -0.60
N VAL A 113 -1.98 10.86 0.36
CA VAL A 113 -2.32 10.58 1.76
C VAL A 113 -3.35 11.56 2.24
N GLN A 114 -4.32 11.09 3.03
CA GLN A 114 -5.31 11.93 3.71
C GLN A 114 -4.61 13.04 4.51
N SER A 115 -4.90 14.27 4.14
CA SER A 115 -4.27 15.44 4.73
C SER A 115 -4.95 15.84 6.03
N GLN A 116 -4.19 15.93 7.12
CA GLN A 116 -4.65 16.49 8.38
C GLN A 116 -4.70 18.04 8.37
N ARG A 117 -4.26 18.68 7.30
CA ARG A 117 -4.39 20.13 7.12
C ARG A 117 -5.76 20.51 6.57
N TYR A 118 -6.31 19.67 5.69
CA TYR A 118 -7.60 19.92 5.03
C TYR A 118 -8.76 19.17 5.66
N ASN A 119 -8.49 18.13 6.44
CA ASN A 119 -9.52 17.36 7.15
C ASN A 119 -9.54 17.77 8.63
N LYS A 120 -10.71 18.17 9.10
CA LYS A 120 -10.95 18.52 10.50
C LYS A 120 -11.36 17.24 11.25
N PHE A 121 -10.67 16.97 12.36
CA PHE A 121 -10.88 15.78 13.19
C PHE A 121 -11.50 16.13 14.55
N SER A 122 -12.32 17.20 14.63
CA SER A 122 -13.06 17.47 15.84
C SER A 122 -14.25 16.53 15.98
N SER A 123 -14.65 16.24 17.21
CA SER A 123 -15.80 15.38 17.54
C SER A 123 -17.11 15.86 16.90
N GLU A 124 -17.26 17.18 16.70
CA GLU A 124 -18.42 17.80 16.07
C GLU A 124 -18.33 17.83 14.53
N SER A 125 -17.19 17.44 13.96
CA SER A 125 -17.03 17.44 12.51
C SER A 125 -17.63 16.17 11.88
N ARG A 126 -17.63 16.13 10.52
CA ARG A 126 -18.10 14.97 9.77
C ARG A 126 -17.38 13.66 10.12
N SER A 127 -16.14 13.76 10.58
CA SER A 127 -15.35 12.58 10.98
C SER A 127 -15.79 12.03 12.33
N GLY A 128 -16.46 12.81 13.18
CA GLY A 128 -16.80 12.40 14.54
C GLY A 128 -15.60 12.25 15.48
N GLY A 129 -14.45 12.86 15.11
CA GLY A 129 -13.17 12.72 15.79
C GLY A 129 -12.10 12.12 14.87
N PHE A 130 -10.98 11.69 15.44
CA PHE A 130 -9.97 10.90 14.74
C PHE A 130 -10.07 9.43 15.13
N ASP A 131 -9.97 8.57 14.12
CA ASP A 131 -9.78 7.14 14.34
C ASP A 131 -8.31 6.85 14.68
N TYR A 132 -8.05 5.70 15.34
CA TYR A 132 -6.70 5.27 15.68
C TYR A 132 -6.51 3.77 15.50
N VAL A 133 -5.27 3.38 15.37
CA VAL A 133 -4.86 1.97 15.24
C VAL A 133 -4.24 1.52 16.56
N VAL A 134 -4.86 0.55 17.22
CA VAL A 134 -4.30 -0.08 18.41
C VAL A 134 -3.16 -1.01 18.00
N PRO A 135 -1.93 -0.83 18.51
CA PRO A 135 -0.83 -1.74 18.21
C PRO A 135 -1.12 -3.17 18.71
N HIS A 136 -0.71 -4.18 17.96
CA HIS A 136 -1.00 -5.59 18.27
C HIS A 136 -0.43 -6.07 19.62
N THR A 137 0.56 -5.37 20.18
CA THR A 137 1.17 -5.64 21.49
C THR A 137 0.39 -5.03 22.64
N VAL A 138 -0.51 -4.09 22.37
CA VAL A 138 -1.41 -3.49 23.36
C VAL A 138 -2.59 -4.45 23.55
N LYS A 139 -2.60 -5.19 24.65
CA LYS A 139 -3.58 -6.26 24.93
C LYS A 139 -4.57 -5.83 26.01
N ASP A 140 -5.76 -6.43 25.94
CA ASP A 140 -6.77 -6.36 26.99
C ASP A 140 -6.45 -7.39 28.09
N GLU A 141 -5.42 -7.08 28.88
CA GLU A 141 -4.97 -7.91 30.00
C GLU A 141 -4.38 -7.03 31.11
N TRP A 142 -4.62 -7.41 32.37
CA TRP A 142 -4.04 -6.70 33.49
C TRP A 142 -2.60 -7.16 33.72
N VAL A 143 -1.70 -6.19 33.76
CA VAL A 143 -0.26 -6.43 33.98
C VAL A 143 0.28 -5.58 35.12
N ASP A 144 1.30 -6.08 35.79
CA ASP A 144 1.97 -5.31 36.85
C ASP A 144 2.70 -4.10 36.25
N SER A 145 2.31 -2.92 36.70
CA SER A 145 2.92 -1.67 36.28
C SER A 145 4.33 -1.52 36.86
N LYS A 146 5.27 -1.12 36.03
CA LYS A 146 6.63 -0.78 36.47
C LYS A 146 6.73 0.62 37.11
N LEU A 147 5.67 1.41 37.04
CA LEU A 147 5.64 2.78 37.59
C LEU A 147 5.32 2.83 39.07
N GLY A 148 4.80 1.74 39.65
CA GLY A 148 4.49 1.66 41.08
C GLY A 148 4.50 0.23 41.61
N LYS A 149 4.73 0.06 42.93
CA LYS A 149 4.63 -1.24 43.59
C LYS A 149 3.17 -1.65 43.74
N ASN A 150 2.82 -2.86 43.37
CA ASN A 150 1.47 -3.43 43.47
C ASN A 150 0.38 -2.63 42.71
N VAL A 151 0.75 -1.98 41.62
CA VAL A 151 -0.19 -1.32 40.71
C VAL A 151 -0.36 -2.21 39.46
N GLN A 152 -1.59 -2.60 39.20
CA GLN A 152 -1.95 -3.28 37.98
C GLN A 152 -2.60 -2.29 37.02
N GLU A 153 -2.23 -2.36 35.74
CA GLU A 153 -2.79 -1.54 34.69
C GLU A 153 -3.18 -2.42 33.51
N ASN A 154 -4.21 -2.01 32.79
CA ASN A 154 -4.60 -2.64 31.54
C ASN A 154 -4.11 -1.79 30.37
N PRO A 155 -3.18 -2.29 29.54
CA PRO A 155 -2.60 -1.52 28.44
C PRO A 155 -3.64 -1.00 27.44
N LEU A 156 -4.68 -1.80 27.12
CA LEU A 156 -5.70 -1.38 26.17
C LEU A 156 -6.55 -0.23 26.75
N ILE A 157 -7.04 -0.38 27.97
CA ILE A 157 -7.83 0.66 28.65
C ILE A 157 -7.02 1.95 28.77
N THR A 158 -5.75 1.83 29.16
CA THR A 158 -4.84 2.99 29.27
C THR A 158 -4.63 3.66 27.93
N PHE A 159 -4.44 2.87 26.86
CA PHE A 159 -4.24 3.39 25.50
C PHE A 159 -5.49 4.13 25.00
N GLU A 160 -6.67 3.54 25.16
CA GLU A 160 -7.94 4.14 24.76
C GLU A 160 -8.24 5.44 25.51
N ALA A 161 -8.04 5.46 26.83
CA ALA A 161 -8.17 6.66 27.64
C ALA A 161 -7.23 7.79 27.17
N MET A 162 -6.00 7.46 26.76
CA MET A 162 -5.09 8.45 26.18
C MET A 162 -5.60 8.99 24.84
N MET A 163 -6.19 8.16 23.98
CA MET A 163 -6.74 8.61 22.69
C MET A 163 -7.93 9.55 22.90
N GLU A 164 -8.82 9.25 23.84
CA GLU A 164 -9.95 10.10 24.22
C GLU A 164 -9.48 11.46 24.76
N GLU A 165 -8.46 11.46 25.60
CA GLU A 165 -7.89 12.70 26.16
C GLU A 165 -7.24 13.56 25.08
N ILE A 166 -6.53 12.96 24.11
CA ILE A 166 -5.96 13.67 22.97
C ILE A 166 -7.08 14.27 22.10
N GLN A 167 -8.18 13.54 21.87
CA GLN A 167 -9.33 14.06 21.13
C GLN A 167 -9.89 15.30 21.83
N ARG A 168 -10.05 15.24 23.14
CA ARG A 168 -10.53 16.36 23.95
C ARG A 168 -9.63 17.61 23.80
N TYR A 169 -8.32 17.45 23.84
CA TYR A 169 -7.40 18.58 23.64
C TYR A 169 -7.43 19.11 22.22
N TYR A 170 -7.57 18.27 21.22
CA TYR A 170 -7.75 18.71 19.85
C TYR A 170 -9.01 19.58 19.70
N ASP A 171 -10.14 19.14 20.28
CA ASP A 171 -11.40 19.87 20.26
C ASP A 171 -11.30 21.23 20.98
N ILE A 172 -10.58 21.29 22.10
CA ILE A 172 -10.30 22.55 22.82
C ILE A 172 -9.52 23.50 21.90
N LEU A 173 -8.45 23.05 21.26
CA LEU A 173 -7.66 23.90 20.35
C LEU A 173 -8.53 24.45 19.20
N ILE A 174 -9.36 23.62 18.61
CA ILE A 174 -10.29 24.04 17.56
C ILE A 174 -11.29 25.06 18.08
N SER A 175 -11.84 24.88 19.31
CA SER A 175 -12.79 25.80 19.92
C SER A 175 -12.17 27.14 20.25
N LEU A 176 -10.88 27.18 20.54
CA LEU A 176 -10.08 28.39 20.75
C LEU A 176 -9.71 29.10 19.44
N GLY A 177 -10.16 28.62 18.29
CA GLY A 177 -9.90 29.21 16.98
C GLY A 177 -8.55 28.85 16.36
N ILE A 178 -7.83 27.85 16.93
CA ILE A 178 -6.58 27.36 16.35
C ILE A 178 -6.91 26.65 15.04
N PRO A 179 -6.24 26.99 13.93
CA PRO A 179 -6.44 26.32 12.64
C PRO A 179 -6.16 24.81 12.75
N GLN A 180 -6.93 24.01 12.03
CA GLN A 180 -6.77 22.54 12.04
C GLN A 180 -5.36 22.08 11.64
N GLU A 181 -4.67 22.84 10.81
CA GLU A 181 -3.29 22.56 10.39
C GLU A 181 -2.28 22.68 11.54
N ASP A 182 -2.59 23.45 12.57
CA ASP A 182 -1.77 23.59 13.79
C ASP A 182 -2.30 22.71 14.92
N ALA A 183 -3.62 22.65 15.10
CA ALA A 183 -4.26 21.80 16.10
C ALA A 183 -3.88 20.32 15.94
N ARG A 184 -3.67 19.84 14.71
CA ARG A 184 -3.20 18.47 14.43
C ARG A 184 -1.86 18.10 15.08
N ALA A 185 -1.09 19.08 15.56
CA ALA A 185 0.19 18.81 16.24
C ALA A 185 0.02 17.93 17.49
N VAL A 186 -1.16 17.91 18.10
CA VAL A 186 -1.45 17.03 19.25
C VAL A 186 -1.89 15.62 18.85
N LEU A 187 -2.23 15.37 17.57
CA LEU A 187 -2.67 14.05 17.12
C LEU A 187 -1.56 13.03 17.23
N PRO A 188 -1.86 11.81 17.72
CA PRO A 188 -0.84 10.81 17.98
C PRO A 188 -0.36 10.10 16.69
N ASN A 189 0.78 9.45 16.77
CA ASN A 189 1.27 8.56 15.72
C ASN A 189 0.34 7.35 15.47
N ALA A 190 -0.50 7.04 16.44
CA ALA A 190 -1.55 6.02 16.31
C ALA A 190 -2.72 6.47 15.43
N ALA A 191 -2.89 7.79 15.20
CA ALA A 191 -3.97 8.30 14.38
C ALA A 191 -4.04 7.60 13.02
N CYS A 192 -5.25 7.19 12.65
CA CYS A 192 -5.53 6.49 11.40
C CYS A 192 -5.37 7.44 10.20
N VAL A 193 -4.91 6.87 9.10
CA VAL A 193 -4.83 7.53 7.79
C VAL A 193 -5.21 6.56 6.68
N ASN A 194 -5.64 7.14 5.57
CA ASN A 194 -5.97 6.44 4.34
C ASN A 194 -5.16 7.03 3.19
#